data_ea9606d6464f534045e1d0f3c5263f2f
#
_entry.id   ea9606d6464f534045e1d0f3c5263f2f
#
_cell.length_a   1.000
_cell.length_b   1.000
_cell.length_c   1.000
_cell.angle_alpha   90.00
_cell.angle_beta   90.00
_cell.angle_gamma   90.00
#
_symmetry.space_group_name_H-M   'P 1'
#
loop_
_entity.id
_entity.type
_entity.pdbx_description
1 polymer ?
#
loop_
_entity_poly.entity_id
_entity_poly.type
_entity_poly.pdbx_seq_one_letter_code
_entity_poly.pdbx_strand_id
1 'polypeptide(L)'
;MQVAAVRLRDYLKSPCDLLKIDIEGAEIAVLIDCEECLSQVARIFVEFHSFVGEPQRLDQVLGVLARSGFRLFLQAGKSPARPFLGAEEFLGMDSQLDIWGVRS
;
A
#
# COMPACT_ATOMS: atom_id res chain seq x y z
N MET A 1 8.50 1.18 -12.21
CA MET A 1 7.84 2.35 -12.84
C MET A 1 8.03 3.56 -11.95
N GLN A 2 8.39 4.66 -12.54
CA GLN A 2 8.54 5.90 -11.79
C GLN A 2 7.23 6.68 -11.81
N VAL A 3 6.57 6.77 -10.68
CA VAL A 3 5.23 7.34 -10.58
C VAL A 3 5.25 8.81 -10.20
N ALA A 4 6.42 9.33 -9.79
CA ALA A 4 6.53 10.72 -9.34
C ALA A 4 6.17 11.76 -10.40
N ALA A 5 6.36 11.43 -11.68
CA ALA A 5 6.14 12.34 -12.79
C ALA A 5 4.78 12.15 -13.48
N VAL A 6 4.02 11.10 -13.13
CA VAL A 6 2.76 10.77 -13.79
C VAL A 6 1.78 10.22 -12.76
N ARG A 7 0.48 10.42 -13.02
CA ARG A 7 -0.56 9.87 -12.16
C ARG A 7 -0.88 8.46 -12.62
N LEU A 8 -0.86 7.52 -11.69
CA LEU A 8 -1.15 6.12 -11.98
C LEU A 8 -2.53 5.96 -12.60
N ARG A 9 -3.52 6.75 -12.16
CA ARG A 9 -4.88 6.68 -12.68
C ARG A 9 -4.95 6.85 -14.19
N ASP A 10 -3.98 7.55 -14.79
CA ASP A 10 -3.96 7.77 -16.23
C ASP A 10 -3.64 6.50 -17.01
N TYR A 11 -3.08 5.49 -16.33
CA TYR A 11 -2.75 4.20 -16.90
C TYR A 11 -3.80 3.12 -16.61
N LEU A 12 -4.69 3.34 -15.64
CA LEU A 12 -5.70 2.36 -15.23
C LEU A 12 -7.03 2.61 -15.94
N LYS A 13 -6.99 2.77 -17.26
CA LYS A 13 -8.18 2.99 -18.08
C LYS A 13 -8.68 1.72 -18.74
N SER A 14 -7.98 0.61 -18.56
CA SER A 14 -8.32 -0.70 -19.08
C SER A 14 -8.00 -1.75 -18.03
N PRO A 15 -8.53 -2.97 -18.17
CA PRO A 15 -8.28 -4.03 -17.18
C PRO A 15 -6.80 -4.29 -16.96
N CYS A 16 -6.44 -4.49 -15.70
CA CYS A 16 -5.08 -4.75 -15.25
C CYS A 16 -5.09 -6.01 -14.41
N ASP A 17 -4.25 -7.01 -14.76
CA ASP A 17 -4.21 -8.28 -14.06
C ASP A 17 -3.55 -8.18 -12.68
N LEU A 18 -2.49 -7.39 -12.58
CA LEU A 18 -1.75 -7.21 -11.34
C LEU A 18 -1.15 -5.80 -11.29
N LEU A 19 -1.44 -5.10 -10.21
CA LEU A 19 -0.84 -3.81 -9.93
C LEU A 19 0.03 -3.95 -8.69
N LYS A 20 1.31 -3.56 -8.80
CA LYS A 20 2.22 -3.55 -7.67
C LYS A 20 2.54 -2.10 -7.30
N ILE A 21 2.35 -1.76 -6.04
CA ILE A 21 2.69 -0.44 -5.50
C ILE A 21 3.78 -0.61 -4.45
N ASP A 22 4.96 -0.06 -4.76
CA ASP A 22 6.15 -0.14 -3.91
C ASP A 22 6.85 1.21 -4.01
N ILE A 23 6.24 2.24 -3.40
CA ILE A 23 6.73 3.61 -3.46
C ILE A 23 6.85 4.10 -2.03
N GLU A 24 8.05 4.08 -1.49
CA GLU A 24 8.32 4.38 -0.09
C GLU A 24 7.64 5.68 0.35
N GLY A 25 6.71 5.58 1.28
CA GLY A 25 6.02 6.71 1.87
C GLY A 25 4.93 7.35 1.03
N ALA A 26 4.73 6.91 -0.22
CA ALA A 26 3.75 7.53 -1.11
C ALA A 26 2.55 6.63 -1.42
N GLU A 27 2.44 5.46 -0.79
CA GLU A 27 1.42 4.45 -1.09
C GLU A 27 0.01 4.99 -0.93
N ILE A 28 -0.25 5.72 0.18
CA ILE A 28 -1.61 6.22 0.43
C ILE A 28 -1.99 7.32 -0.56
N ALA A 29 -1.06 8.21 -0.89
CA ALA A 29 -1.35 9.27 -1.84
C ALA A 29 -1.67 8.71 -3.22
N VAL A 30 -0.92 7.69 -3.66
CA VAL A 30 -1.15 7.02 -4.93
C VAL A 30 -2.49 6.30 -4.92
N LEU A 31 -2.82 5.58 -3.84
CA LEU A 31 -4.08 4.84 -3.74
C LEU A 31 -5.29 5.78 -3.75
N ILE A 32 -5.22 6.88 -3.02
CA ILE A 32 -6.32 7.86 -3.00
C ILE A 32 -6.52 8.44 -4.39
N ASP A 33 -5.42 8.78 -5.08
CA ASP A 33 -5.50 9.37 -6.41
C ASP A 33 -6.13 8.42 -7.43
N CYS A 34 -5.90 7.12 -7.32
CA CYS A 34 -6.40 6.15 -8.28
C CYS A 34 -7.55 5.29 -7.75
N GLU A 35 -8.15 5.63 -6.61
CA GLU A 35 -9.18 4.80 -5.99
C GLU A 35 -10.32 4.46 -6.96
N GLU A 36 -10.78 5.43 -7.73
CA GLU A 36 -11.87 5.22 -8.69
C GLU A 36 -11.52 4.23 -9.78
N CYS A 37 -10.23 4.06 -10.07
CA CYS A 37 -9.75 3.21 -11.15
C CYS A 37 -9.39 1.80 -10.68
N LEU A 38 -9.43 1.54 -9.37
CA LEU A 38 -9.04 0.24 -8.84
C LEU A 38 -10.01 -0.88 -9.24
N SER A 39 -11.21 -0.54 -9.69
CA SER A 39 -12.15 -1.52 -10.23
C SER A 39 -11.60 -2.25 -11.46
N GLN A 40 -10.65 -1.63 -12.17
CA GLN A 40 -9.99 -2.23 -13.32
C GLN A 40 -8.92 -3.25 -12.94
N VAL A 41 -8.54 -3.32 -11.66
CA VAL A 41 -7.43 -4.13 -11.19
C VAL A 41 -7.93 -5.44 -10.60
N ALA A 42 -7.46 -6.57 -11.14
CA ALA A 42 -7.87 -7.90 -10.65
C ALA A 42 -7.16 -8.27 -9.35
N ARG A 43 -5.88 -7.96 -9.26
CA ARG A 43 -5.05 -8.26 -8.09
C ARG A 43 -4.12 -7.09 -7.81
N ILE A 44 -3.88 -6.81 -6.53
CA ILE A 44 -3.00 -5.71 -6.14
C ILE A 44 -2.04 -6.19 -5.05
N PHE A 45 -0.79 -5.74 -5.14
CA PHE A 45 0.19 -5.91 -4.10
C PHE A 45 0.69 -4.54 -3.67
N VAL A 46 0.61 -4.25 -2.37
CA VAL A 46 1.09 -3.00 -1.80
C VAL A 46 2.15 -3.31 -0.76
N GLU A 47 3.33 -2.76 -0.93
CA GLU A 47 4.36 -2.80 0.08
C GLU A 47 4.25 -1.52 0.90
N PHE A 48 3.62 -1.63 2.07
CA PHE A 48 3.35 -0.48 2.92
C PHE A 48 4.54 -0.20 3.83
N HIS A 49 4.92 1.07 3.91
CA HIS A 49 6.05 1.52 4.71
C HIS A 49 5.56 2.48 5.79
N SER A 50 5.96 2.22 7.04
CA SER A 50 5.70 3.09 8.18
C SER A 50 7.00 3.73 8.63
N PHE A 51 6.99 5.06 8.78
CA PHE A 51 8.19 5.83 9.13
C PHE A 51 8.06 6.41 10.52
N VAL A 52 9.16 6.33 11.28
CA VAL A 52 9.22 6.88 12.62
C VAL A 52 8.96 8.38 12.56
N GLY A 53 8.11 8.86 13.47
CA GLY A 53 7.79 10.29 13.56
C GLY A 53 6.70 10.77 12.62
N GLU A 54 6.18 9.92 11.76
CA GLU A 54 5.11 10.27 10.83
C GLU A 54 3.83 9.49 11.12
N PRO A 55 2.66 10.06 10.80
CA PRO A 55 1.40 9.31 10.91
C PRO A 55 1.47 8.04 10.08
N GLN A 56 1.08 6.91 10.65
CA GLN A 56 1.21 5.62 9.99
C GLN A 56 0.24 5.46 8.81
N ARG A 57 -1.01 5.86 8.98
CA ARG A 57 -2.05 5.84 7.93
C ARG A 57 -2.33 4.46 7.34
N LEU A 58 -2.00 3.39 8.07
CA LEU A 58 -2.30 2.04 7.63
C LEU A 58 -3.80 1.81 7.46
N ASP A 59 -4.60 2.42 8.34
CA ASP A 59 -6.06 2.38 8.25
C ASP A 59 -6.58 2.93 6.92
N GLN A 60 -5.95 3.99 6.41
CA GLN A 60 -6.35 4.60 5.15
C GLN A 60 -6.03 3.69 3.97
N VAL A 61 -4.85 3.07 3.97
CA VAL A 61 -4.45 2.13 2.92
C VAL A 61 -5.42 0.95 2.88
N LEU A 62 -5.65 0.31 4.03
CA LEU A 62 -6.55 -0.83 4.12
C LEU A 62 -7.99 -0.43 3.75
N GLY A 63 -8.41 0.77 4.15
CA GLY A 63 -9.74 1.28 3.85
C GLY A 63 -9.98 1.43 2.35
N VAL A 64 -9.03 2.03 1.63
CA VAL A 64 -9.13 2.19 0.17
C VAL A 64 -9.24 0.82 -0.51
N LEU A 65 -8.38 -0.11 -0.13
CA LEU A 65 -8.36 -1.43 -0.74
C LEU A 65 -9.64 -2.21 -0.45
N ALA A 66 -10.13 -2.14 0.79
CA ALA A 66 -11.35 -2.83 1.18
C ALA A 66 -12.57 -2.24 0.47
N ARG A 67 -12.68 -0.91 0.40
CA ARG A 67 -13.79 -0.24 -0.32
C ARG A 67 -13.77 -0.56 -1.81
N SER A 68 -12.58 -0.83 -2.35
CA SER A 68 -12.45 -1.17 -3.77
C SER A 68 -12.83 -2.62 -4.07
N GLY A 69 -13.21 -3.39 -3.07
CA GLY A 69 -13.73 -4.74 -3.26
C GLY A 69 -12.70 -5.86 -3.16
N PHE A 70 -11.49 -5.55 -2.70
CA PHE A 70 -10.47 -6.58 -2.52
C PHE A 70 -10.61 -7.31 -1.20
N ARG A 71 -10.38 -8.61 -1.23
CA ARG A 71 -10.09 -9.38 -0.03
C ARG A 71 -8.61 -9.23 0.25
N LEU A 72 -8.26 -8.95 1.52
CA LEU A 72 -6.90 -8.58 1.87
C LEU A 72 -6.21 -9.67 2.66
N PHE A 73 -4.96 -9.92 2.32
CA PHE A 73 -4.08 -10.84 3.03
C PHE A 73 -2.81 -10.07 3.39
N LEU A 74 -2.39 -10.19 4.66
CA LEU A 74 -1.33 -9.35 5.22
C LEU A 74 -0.20 -10.21 5.74
N GLN A 75 1.02 -9.76 5.52
CA GLN A 75 2.20 -10.39 6.09
C GLN A 75 3.21 -9.31 6.47
N ALA A 76 3.77 -9.40 7.68
CA ALA A 76 4.80 -8.46 8.10
C ALA A 76 6.09 -8.72 7.36
N GLY A 77 6.58 -7.72 6.62
CA GLY A 77 7.91 -7.76 6.03
C GLY A 77 8.96 -7.43 7.07
N LYS A 78 8.70 -6.36 7.86
CA LYS A 78 9.52 -5.98 9.01
C LYS A 78 8.60 -5.43 10.09
N SER A 79 8.82 -5.89 11.33
CA SER A 79 8.10 -5.34 12.46
C SER A 79 8.95 -5.52 13.72
N PRO A 80 8.73 -4.67 14.75
CA PRO A 80 9.46 -4.80 16.01
C PRO A 80 9.18 -6.14 16.66
N ALA A 81 10.22 -6.78 17.19
CA ALA A 81 10.06 -8.02 17.92
C ALA A 81 9.25 -7.82 19.20
N ARG A 82 9.36 -6.63 19.81
CA ARG A 82 8.69 -6.27 21.07
C ARG A 82 8.10 -4.87 20.95
N PRO A 83 6.94 -4.72 20.30
CA PRO A 83 6.40 -3.39 19.97
C PRO A 83 6.17 -2.47 21.17
N PHE A 84 5.81 -3.04 22.35
CA PHE A 84 5.58 -2.23 23.53
C PHE A 84 6.87 -1.73 24.19
N LEU A 85 8.01 -2.33 23.85
CA LEU A 85 9.30 -1.93 24.43
C LEU A 85 10.10 -1.02 23.49
N GLY A 86 9.59 -0.74 22.31
CA GLY A 86 10.23 0.13 21.35
C GLY A 86 10.31 -0.54 19.98
N ALA A 87 10.58 0.28 18.97
CA ALA A 87 10.71 -0.17 17.60
C ALA A 87 12.16 -0.03 17.15
N GLU A 88 12.69 -1.07 16.51
CA GLU A 88 13.96 -0.98 15.81
C GLU A 88 13.74 -0.24 14.50
N GLU A 89 14.62 0.70 14.19
CA GLU A 89 14.54 1.46 12.95
C GLU A 89 15.35 0.78 11.86
N PHE A 90 14.79 0.80 10.64
CA PHE A 90 15.49 0.37 9.44
C PHE A 90 15.28 1.43 8.37
N LEU A 91 16.33 2.20 8.06
CA LEU A 91 16.25 3.31 7.10
C LEU A 91 15.13 4.31 7.43
N GLY A 92 14.94 4.59 8.73
CA GLY A 92 13.88 5.48 9.19
C GLY A 92 12.52 4.83 9.33
N MET A 93 12.38 3.57 8.97
CA MET A 93 11.12 2.83 9.07
C MET A 93 11.06 2.04 10.37
N ASP A 94 9.87 2.00 10.96
CA ASP A 94 9.59 1.15 12.12
C ASP A 94 8.80 -0.11 11.73
N SER A 95 8.26 -0.15 10.52
CA SER A 95 7.48 -1.31 10.07
C SER A 95 7.37 -1.33 8.56
N GLN A 96 7.29 -2.52 8.00
CA GLN A 96 6.96 -2.76 6.61
C GLN A 96 5.96 -3.90 6.54
N LEU A 97 4.87 -3.70 5.83
CA LEU A 97 3.77 -4.66 5.73
C LEU A 97 3.48 -4.95 4.26
N ASP A 98 3.45 -6.23 3.92
CA ASP A 98 3.05 -6.66 2.59
C ASP A 98 1.55 -6.94 2.58
N ILE A 99 0.85 -6.33 1.63
CA ILE A 99 -0.60 -6.41 1.51
C ILE A 99 -0.96 -6.96 0.13
N TRP A 100 -1.64 -8.10 0.09
CA TRP A 100 -2.18 -8.64 -1.14
C TRP A 100 -3.67 -8.43 -1.17
N GLY A 101 -4.18 -7.88 -2.29
CA GLY A 101 -5.60 -7.74 -2.54
C GLY A 101 -6.02 -8.61 -3.70
N VAL A 102 -7.08 -9.38 -3.50
CA VAL A 102 -7.60 -10.32 -4.51
C VAL A 102 -9.11 -10.16 -4.57
N ARG A 103 -9.65 -10.13 -5.78
CA ARG A 103 -11.12 -10.16 -5.96
C ARG A 103 -11.61 -11.59 -5.87
N SER A 104 -12.73 -11.77 -5.20
CA SER A 104 -13.38 -13.07 -5.08
C SER A 104 -14.31 -13.33 -6.24
#